data_63ddc4b94d2771cbbff0a00632d3ea67
#
_entry.id   63ddc4b94d2771cbbff0a00632d3ea67
#
_cell.length_a   1.000
_cell.length_b   1.000
_cell.length_c   1.000
_cell.angle_alpha   90.00
_cell.angle_beta   90.00
_cell.angle_gamma   90.00
#
_symmetry.space_group_name_H-M   'P 1'
#
loop_
_entity.id
_entity.type
_entity.pdbx_description
1 polymer ?
#
loop_
_entity_poly.entity_id
_entity_poly.type
_entity_poly.pdbx_seq_one_letter_code
_entity_poly.pdbx_strand_id
1 'polypeptide(L)'
;MKKKNQIFTIPNLLSLVRLAMIPLLLWLYLEKQEYLWTAVVVILSGATDIIDGIIARKYDLVSDLGKALDPVADKLTQMAMLYCLGTSFPEIQILLVILVVKEVITGIMSLVSIRRTGTVEGAQWHGKVTTVLLYAMIIDRIVPWLFSAVLTVACAGMMIFSMVMYWKRNWNSIRDKAHQDETK
;
A
#
# COMPACT_ATOMS: atom_id res chain seq x y z
N MET A 1 0.22 10.00 -31.24
CA MET A 1 0.67 11.20 -30.52
C MET A 1 1.46 10.76 -29.30
N LYS A 2 2.79 11.06 -29.21
CA LYS A 2 3.61 10.77 -28.03
C LYS A 2 3.07 11.59 -26.85
N LYS A 3 2.46 10.94 -25.84
CA LYS A 3 2.13 11.60 -24.56
C LYS A 3 3.45 12.16 -23.99
N LYS A 4 3.54 13.49 -23.90
CA LYS A 4 4.63 14.18 -23.20
C LYS A 4 4.72 13.57 -21.81
N ASN A 5 5.94 13.17 -21.36
CA ASN A 5 6.24 12.84 -19.98
C ASN A 5 5.97 14.07 -19.09
N GLN A 6 4.72 14.26 -18.71
CA GLN A 6 4.37 15.33 -17.79
C GLN A 6 4.75 14.82 -16.38
N ILE A 7 5.94 15.21 -15.94
CA ILE A 7 6.44 14.89 -14.58
C ILE A 7 5.59 15.63 -13.54
N PHE A 8 5.15 16.85 -13.85
CA PHE A 8 4.32 17.69 -12.97
C PHE A 8 2.83 17.55 -13.35
N THR A 9 2.18 16.54 -12.79
CA THR A 9 0.72 16.40 -12.82
C THR A 9 0.15 16.58 -11.42
N ILE A 10 -1.12 16.99 -11.30
CA ILE A 10 -1.78 17.14 -10.00
C ILE A 10 -1.70 15.84 -9.18
N PRO A 11 -1.96 14.63 -9.74
CA PRO A 11 -1.78 13.38 -8.98
C PRO A 11 -0.36 13.19 -8.46
N ASN A 12 0.68 13.39 -9.30
CA ASN A 12 2.08 13.27 -8.86
C ASN A 12 2.42 14.22 -7.72
N LEU A 13 1.89 15.45 -7.76
CA LEU A 13 2.09 16.41 -6.67
C LEU A 13 1.44 15.91 -5.37
N LEU A 14 0.24 15.36 -5.43
CA LEU A 14 -0.44 14.81 -4.25
C LEU A 14 0.31 13.62 -3.65
N SER A 15 0.89 12.74 -4.49
CA SER A 15 1.75 11.64 -4.02
C SER A 15 3.04 12.16 -3.35
N LEU A 16 3.64 13.26 -3.88
CA LEU A 16 4.79 13.90 -3.24
C LEU A 16 4.42 14.56 -1.91
N VAL A 17 3.26 15.21 -1.83
CA VAL A 17 2.74 15.75 -0.56
C VAL A 17 2.56 14.63 0.46
N ARG A 18 2.03 13.47 0.06
CA ARG A 18 1.90 12.31 0.94
C ARG A 18 3.26 11.82 1.45
N LEU A 19 4.27 11.76 0.61
CA LEU A 19 5.64 11.43 1.04
C LEU A 19 6.19 12.45 2.04
N ALA A 20 5.92 13.74 1.82
CA ALA A 20 6.34 14.81 2.73
C ALA A 20 5.55 14.78 4.06
N MET A 21 4.36 14.22 4.09
CA MET A 21 3.58 14.01 5.32
C MET A 21 4.16 12.91 6.22
N ILE A 22 4.97 11.98 5.70
CA ILE A 22 5.57 10.90 6.49
C ILE A 22 6.46 11.44 7.63
N PRO A 23 7.47 12.29 7.39
CA PRO A 23 8.27 12.85 8.47
C PRO A 23 7.45 13.68 9.46
N LEU A 24 6.43 14.41 9.00
CA LEU A 24 5.51 15.13 9.88
C LEU A 24 4.76 14.17 10.82
N LEU A 25 4.27 13.06 10.29
CA LEU A 25 3.56 12.02 11.02
C LEU A 25 4.47 11.37 12.07
N LEU A 26 5.71 11.01 11.71
CA LEU A 26 6.70 10.46 12.63
C LEU A 26 7.01 11.45 13.77
N TRP A 27 7.19 12.72 13.45
CA TRP A 27 7.45 13.78 14.43
C TRP A 27 6.28 14.00 15.38
N LEU A 28 5.03 14.07 14.87
CA LEU A 28 3.84 14.23 15.68
C LEU A 28 3.63 13.05 16.64
N TYR A 29 3.85 11.83 16.18
CA TYR A 29 3.63 10.64 16.99
C TYR A 29 4.75 10.41 18.01
N LEU A 30 6.02 10.41 17.56
CA LEU A 30 7.16 10.01 18.38
C LEU A 30 7.67 11.13 19.31
N GLU A 31 7.75 12.36 18.80
CA GLU A 31 8.34 13.49 19.53
C GLU A 31 7.28 14.29 20.30
N LYS A 32 6.15 14.58 19.65
CA LYS A 32 5.11 15.42 20.24
C LYS A 32 4.06 14.62 21.01
N GLN A 33 3.92 13.33 20.73
CA GLN A 33 2.89 12.45 21.30
C GLN A 33 1.47 12.98 21.08
N GLU A 34 1.28 13.74 19.98
CA GLU A 34 0.01 14.36 19.59
C GLU A 34 -0.82 13.38 18.73
N TYR A 35 -1.39 12.39 19.40
CA TYR A 35 -2.11 11.27 18.75
C TYR A 35 -3.29 11.74 17.90
N LEU A 36 -4.05 12.74 18.37
CA LEU A 36 -5.18 13.27 17.61
C LEU A 36 -4.73 13.92 16.29
N TRP A 37 -3.68 14.74 16.32
CA TRP A 37 -3.13 15.35 15.11
C TRP A 37 -2.51 14.32 14.18
N THR A 38 -1.87 13.28 14.73
CA THR A 38 -1.40 12.14 13.96
C THR A 38 -2.55 11.45 13.22
N ALA A 39 -3.69 11.19 13.89
CA ALA A 39 -4.87 10.61 13.25
C ALA A 39 -5.40 11.51 12.11
N VAL A 40 -5.46 12.83 12.32
CA VAL A 40 -5.85 13.78 11.27
C VAL A 40 -4.92 13.68 10.05
N VAL A 41 -3.60 13.65 10.26
CA VAL A 41 -2.62 13.51 9.17
C VAL A 41 -2.80 12.19 8.42
N VAL A 42 -3.06 11.08 9.12
CA VAL A 42 -3.33 9.77 8.51
C VAL A 42 -4.59 9.80 7.65
N ILE A 43 -5.67 10.37 8.17
CA ILE A 43 -6.94 10.49 7.44
C ILE A 43 -6.76 11.37 6.20
N LEU A 44 -6.06 12.50 6.32
CA LEU A 44 -5.76 13.38 5.18
C LEU A 44 -4.89 12.67 4.13
N SER A 45 -3.89 11.89 4.57
CA SER A 45 -3.05 11.09 3.66
C SER A 45 -3.88 10.07 2.89
N GLY A 46 -4.77 9.34 3.55
CA GLY A 46 -5.68 8.40 2.89
C GLY A 46 -6.70 9.08 1.96
N ALA A 47 -7.22 10.25 2.36
CA ALA A 47 -8.14 11.03 1.53
C ALA A 47 -7.45 11.56 0.25
N THR A 48 -6.21 12.03 0.35
CA THR A 48 -5.44 12.48 -0.83
C THR A 48 -5.21 11.34 -1.81
N ASP A 49 -4.96 10.10 -1.36
CA ASP A 49 -4.83 8.91 -2.20
C ASP A 49 -6.11 8.59 -3.00
N ILE A 50 -7.27 8.73 -2.36
CA ILE A 50 -8.55 8.54 -3.05
C ILE A 50 -8.78 9.63 -4.09
N ILE A 51 -8.48 10.88 -3.73
CA ILE A 51 -8.72 12.05 -4.56
C ILE A 51 -7.80 12.04 -5.78
N ASP A 52 -6.49 11.77 -5.62
CA ASP A 52 -5.55 11.72 -6.74
C ASP A 52 -5.89 10.60 -7.73
N GLY A 53 -6.31 9.43 -7.24
CA GLY A 53 -6.79 8.34 -8.07
C GLY A 53 -8.06 8.67 -8.86
N ILE A 54 -9.00 9.45 -8.29
CA ILE A 54 -10.19 9.93 -8.98
C ILE A 54 -9.82 10.96 -10.06
N ILE A 55 -8.97 11.93 -9.71
CA ILE A 55 -8.52 13.00 -10.63
C ILE A 55 -7.75 12.38 -11.80
N ALA A 56 -6.78 11.48 -11.51
CA ALA A 56 -5.98 10.82 -12.54
C ALA A 56 -6.84 10.11 -13.58
N ARG A 57 -7.88 9.38 -13.13
CA ARG A 57 -8.81 8.67 -14.03
C ARG A 57 -9.75 9.59 -14.77
N LYS A 58 -10.30 10.61 -14.11
CA LYS A 58 -11.30 11.52 -14.70
C LYS A 58 -10.70 12.41 -15.78
N TYR A 59 -9.45 12.83 -15.62
CA TYR A 59 -8.78 13.78 -16.52
C TYR A 59 -7.71 13.14 -17.42
N ASP A 60 -7.58 11.80 -17.40
CA ASP A 60 -6.55 11.05 -18.16
C ASP A 60 -5.11 11.58 -17.90
N LEU A 61 -4.86 12.02 -16.66
CA LEU A 61 -3.57 12.56 -16.20
C LEU A 61 -2.64 11.50 -15.63
N VAL A 62 -2.78 10.26 -16.09
CA VAL A 62 -1.99 9.14 -15.61
C VAL A 62 -0.59 9.22 -16.21
N SER A 63 0.41 9.56 -15.40
CA SER A 63 1.83 9.55 -15.79
C SER A 63 2.50 8.24 -15.39
N ASP A 64 3.58 7.87 -16.09
CA ASP A 64 4.34 6.66 -15.71
C ASP A 64 5.06 6.83 -14.37
N LEU A 65 5.46 8.07 -14.04
CA LEU A 65 6.01 8.41 -12.71
C LEU A 65 4.95 8.26 -11.61
N GLY A 66 3.71 8.74 -11.82
CA GLY A 66 2.62 8.61 -10.86
C GLY A 66 2.28 7.16 -10.56
N LYS A 67 2.18 6.32 -11.59
CA LYS A 67 1.95 4.87 -11.43
C LYS A 67 2.96 4.18 -10.51
N ALA A 68 4.20 4.72 -10.42
CA ALA A 68 5.24 4.19 -9.53
C ALA A 68 5.22 4.89 -8.16
N LEU A 69 5.01 6.21 -8.12
CA LEU A 69 5.02 7.01 -6.89
C LEU A 69 3.85 6.67 -5.95
N ASP A 70 2.64 6.51 -6.49
CA ASP A 70 1.45 6.27 -5.69
C ASP A 70 1.56 5.00 -4.82
N PRO A 71 1.89 3.80 -5.39
CA PRO A 71 2.06 2.62 -4.57
C PRO A 71 3.21 2.74 -3.56
N VAL A 72 4.28 3.46 -3.91
CA VAL A 72 5.43 3.66 -3.01
C VAL A 72 5.03 4.56 -1.83
N ALA A 73 4.37 5.70 -2.10
CA ALA A 73 3.92 6.62 -1.07
C ALA A 73 2.93 5.95 -0.10
N ASP A 74 1.95 5.20 -0.63
CA ASP A 74 0.99 4.45 0.18
C ASP A 74 1.69 3.45 1.10
N LYS A 75 2.58 2.61 0.57
CA LYS A 75 3.28 1.59 1.35
C LYS A 75 4.23 2.18 2.40
N LEU A 76 4.95 3.25 2.07
CA LEU A 76 5.82 3.93 3.02
C LEU A 76 5.00 4.57 4.16
N THR A 77 3.84 5.16 3.87
CA THR A 77 2.94 5.69 4.89
C THR A 77 2.43 4.58 5.83
N GLN A 78 2.01 3.45 5.28
CA GLN A 78 1.58 2.29 6.07
C GLN A 78 2.71 1.76 6.97
N MET A 79 3.93 1.61 6.44
CA MET A 79 5.10 1.17 7.19
C MET A 79 5.46 2.16 8.30
N ALA A 80 5.44 3.47 8.02
CA ALA A 80 5.72 4.51 9.00
C ALA A 80 4.71 4.47 10.16
N MET A 81 3.42 4.28 9.86
CA MET A 81 2.38 4.17 10.89
C MET A 81 2.52 2.91 11.74
N LEU A 82 2.77 1.75 11.11
CA LEU A 82 3.01 0.51 11.87
C LEU A 82 4.28 0.61 12.72
N TYR A 83 5.31 1.31 12.24
CA TYR A 83 6.50 1.58 13.03
C TYR A 83 6.16 2.44 14.27
N CYS A 84 5.47 3.56 14.09
CA CYS A 84 5.03 4.41 15.20
C CYS A 84 4.22 3.63 16.24
N LEU A 85 3.16 2.95 15.81
CA LEU A 85 2.32 2.16 16.69
C LEU A 85 3.08 1.00 17.35
N GLY A 86 4.04 0.40 16.65
CA GLY A 86 4.90 -0.66 17.15
C GLY A 86 5.81 -0.24 18.31
N THR A 87 6.08 1.06 18.48
CA THR A 87 6.81 1.57 19.66
C THR A 87 5.96 1.50 20.94
N SER A 88 4.63 1.63 20.80
CA SER A 88 3.68 1.58 21.92
C SER A 88 3.03 0.20 22.08
N PHE A 89 2.92 -0.58 21.01
CA PHE A 89 2.24 -1.87 20.95
C PHE A 89 3.12 -2.91 20.26
N PRO A 90 3.85 -3.76 21.03
CA PRO A 90 4.81 -4.73 20.47
C PRO A 90 4.20 -5.71 19.45
N GLU A 91 2.92 -6.07 19.59
CA GLU A 91 2.21 -6.92 18.64
C GLU A 91 2.09 -6.29 17.24
N ILE A 92 2.12 -4.98 17.13
CA ILE A 92 2.07 -4.26 15.85
C ILE A 92 3.42 -4.32 15.12
N GLN A 93 4.53 -4.51 15.82
CA GLN A 93 5.82 -4.77 15.15
C GLN A 93 5.77 -6.05 14.32
N ILE A 94 5.03 -7.07 14.77
CA ILE A 94 4.83 -8.30 14.01
C ILE A 94 4.07 -7.99 12.71
N LEU A 95 3.04 -7.13 12.76
CA LEU A 95 2.32 -6.69 11.57
C LEU A 95 3.22 -5.91 10.58
N LEU A 96 4.12 -5.09 11.10
CA LEU A 96 5.11 -4.39 10.26
C LEU A 96 6.00 -5.39 9.50
N VAL A 97 6.50 -6.41 10.20
CA VAL A 97 7.32 -7.46 9.57
C VAL A 97 6.51 -8.23 8.52
N ILE A 98 5.27 -8.61 8.84
CA ILE A 98 4.37 -9.30 7.89
C ILE A 98 4.10 -8.42 6.66
N LEU A 99 3.86 -7.12 6.85
CA LEU A 99 3.64 -6.18 5.74
C LEU A 99 4.87 -6.10 4.85
N VAL A 100 6.07 -5.90 5.42
CA VAL A 100 7.32 -5.81 4.65
C VAL A 100 7.57 -7.09 3.86
N VAL A 101 7.48 -8.25 4.51
CA VAL A 101 7.67 -9.55 3.87
C VAL A 101 6.66 -9.75 2.72
N LYS A 102 5.39 -9.44 2.97
CA LYS A 102 4.32 -9.50 1.96
C LYS A 102 4.64 -8.61 0.75
N GLU A 103 5.01 -7.35 0.97
CA GLU A 103 5.29 -6.41 -0.14
C GLU A 103 6.53 -6.85 -0.94
N VAL A 104 7.58 -7.32 -0.27
CA VAL A 104 8.78 -7.85 -0.95
C VAL A 104 8.44 -9.07 -1.80
N ILE A 105 7.75 -10.07 -1.25
CA ILE A 105 7.35 -11.28 -1.97
C ILE A 105 6.45 -10.93 -3.15
N THR A 106 5.42 -10.10 -2.92
CA THR A 106 4.48 -9.70 -3.98
C THR A 106 5.18 -8.91 -5.08
N GLY A 107 6.11 -8.01 -4.71
CA GLY A 107 6.90 -7.24 -5.66
C GLY A 107 7.81 -8.11 -6.52
N ILE A 108 8.56 -9.04 -5.90
CA ILE A 108 9.44 -9.99 -6.62
C ILE A 108 8.61 -10.85 -7.57
N MET A 109 7.51 -11.43 -7.10
CA MET A 109 6.65 -12.29 -7.92
C MET A 109 6.01 -11.52 -9.08
N SER A 110 5.61 -10.28 -8.87
CA SER A 110 5.09 -9.42 -9.94
C SER A 110 6.17 -9.10 -10.99
N LEU A 111 7.40 -8.80 -10.56
CA LEU A 111 8.52 -8.57 -11.49
C LEU A 111 8.86 -9.82 -12.31
N VAL A 112 8.89 -10.99 -11.68
CA VAL A 112 9.13 -12.27 -12.39
C VAL A 112 8.00 -12.55 -13.38
N SER A 113 6.74 -12.34 -12.97
CA SER A 113 5.58 -12.50 -13.85
C SER A 113 5.68 -11.57 -15.06
N ILE A 114 5.93 -10.28 -14.87
CA ILE A 114 6.07 -9.30 -15.97
C ILE A 114 7.19 -9.72 -16.93
N ARG A 115 8.35 -10.12 -16.41
CA ARG A 115 9.49 -10.56 -17.26
C ARG A 115 9.17 -11.79 -18.11
N ARG A 116 8.35 -12.71 -17.58
CA ARG A 116 8.01 -13.96 -18.28
C ARG A 116 6.77 -13.85 -19.16
N THR A 117 5.74 -13.14 -18.70
CA THR A 117 4.45 -13.07 -19.41
C THR A 117 4.29 -11.79 -20.24
N GLY A 118 5.09 -10.74 -19.95
CA GLY A 118 4.96 -9.42 -20.59
C GLY A 118 3.71 -8.64 -20.15
N THR A 119 2.89 -9.19 -19.23
CA THR A 119 1.63 -8.59 -18.77
C THR A 119 1.74 -8.12 -17.33
N VAL A 120 1.18 -6.93 -17.05
CA VAL A 120 1.02 -6.41 -15.69
C VAL A 120 -0.35 -6.81 -15.17
N GLU A 121 -0.37 -7.66 -14.17
CA GLU A 121 -1.64 -8.07 -13.55
C GLU A 121 -2.15 -6.98 -12.60
N GLY A 122 -3.45 -6.64 -12.73
CA GLY A 122 -4.09 -5.60 -11.93
C GLY A 122 -4.25 -5.95 -10.44
N ALA A 123 -4.48 -4.91 -9.63
CA ALA A 123 -4.73 -5.05 -8.20
C ALA A 123 -5.97 -5.90 -7.92
N GLN A 124 -5.86 -6.84 -6.95
CA GLN A 124 -6.96 -7.71 -6.55
C GLN A 124 -7.75 -7.12 -5.37
N TRP A 125 -9.01 -7.54 -5.23
CA TRP A 125 -9.91 -7.07 -4.19
C TRP A 125 -9.38 -7.35 -2.77
N HIS A 126 -8.74 -8.51 -2.56
CA HIS A 126 -8.17 -8.86 -1.24
C HIS A 126 -7.04 -7.89 -0.80
N GLY A 127 -6.23 -7.37 -1.74
CA GLY A 127 -5.26 -6.32 -1.44
C GLY A 127 -5.92 -5.03 -0.97
N LYS A 128 -7.03 -4.63 -1.61
CA LYS A 128 -7.81 -3.43 -1.22
C LYS A 128 -8.43 -3.61 0.17
N VAL A 129 -9.01 -4.77 0.46
CA VAL A 129 -9.58 -5.09 1.78
C VAL A 129 -8.49 -5.06 2.86
N THR A 130 -7.30 -5.60 2.57
CA THR A 130 -6.15 -5.53 3.49
C THR A 130 -5.79 -4.07 3.82
N THR A 131 -5.73 -3.18 2.83
CA THR A 131 -5.42 -1.77 3.04
C THR A 131 -6.48 -1.08 3.90
N VAL A 132 -7.78 -1.31 3.62
CA VAL A 132 -8.88 -0.75 4.41
C VAL A 132 -8.83 -1.22 5.87
N LEU A 133 -8.62 -2.52 6.09
CA LEU A 133 -8.50 -3.08 7.44
C LEU A 133 -7.29 -2.51 8.18
N LEU A 134 -6.17 -2.31 7.48
CA LEU A 134 -4.96 -1.72 8.05
C LEU A 134 -5.22 -0.29 8.52
N TYR A 135 -5.82 0.56 7.68
CA TYR A 135 -6.14 1.93 8.08
C TYR A 135 -7.18 1.98 9.21
N ALA A 136 -8.19 1.10 9.19
CA ALA A 136 -9.16 0.98 10.28
C ALA A 136 -8.47 0.61 11.60
N MET A 137 -7.55 -0.35 11.58
CA MET A 137 -6.76 -0.76 12.75
C MET A 137 -5.84 0.37 13.24
N ILE A 138 -5.19 1.11 12.34
CA ILE A 138 -4.33 2.24 12.70
C ILE A 138 -5.15 3.32 13.42
N ILE A 139 -6.32 3.69 12.89
CA ILE A 139 -7.20 4.69 13.49
C ILE A 139 -7.71 4.23 14.85
N ASP A 140 -8.12 2.96 14.97
CA ASP A 140 -8.61 2.38 16.23
C ASP A 140 -7.52 2.34 17.32
N ARG A 141 -6.25 2.19 16.95
CA ARG A 141 -5.12 2.23 17.89
C ARG A 141 -4.73 3.65 18.32
N ILE A 142 -4.93 4.65 17.47
CA ILE A 142 -4.65 6.06 17.78
C ILE A 142 -5.78 6.64 18.65
N VAL A 143 -7.02 6.32 18.31
CA VAL A 143 -8.21 6.73 19.07
C VAL A 143 -8.82 5.44 19.64
N PRO A 144 -8.50 5.07 20.90
CA PRO A 144 -8.82 3.74 21.41
C PRO A 144 -10.33 3.50 21.43
N TRP A 145 -10.75 2.55 20.60
CA TRP A 145 -12.08 1.96 20.54
C TRP A 145 -12.04 0.51 20.96
N LEU A 146 -13.22 -0.11 21.12
CA LEU A 146 -13.41 -1.42 21.73
C LEU A 146 -12.83 -2.63 20.94
N PHE A 147 -12.35 -2.45 19.71
CA PHE A 147 -12.10 -3.55 18.76
C PHE A 147 -10.64 -3.81 18.40
N SER A 148 -9.68 -3.16 19.07
CA SER A 148 -8.27 -3.15 18.66
C SER A 148 -7.62 -4.54 18.52
N ALA A 149 -7.90 -5.49 19.40
CA ALA A 149 -7.37 -6.84 19.27
C ALA A 149 -7.96 -7.60 18.07
N VAL A 150 -9.27 -7.49 17.86
CA VAL A 150 -9.96 -8.14 16.74
C VAL A 150 -9.47 -7.59 15.41
N LEU A 151 -9.36 -6.26 15.28
CA LEU A 151 -8.86 -5.61 14.06
C LEU A 151 -7.41 -5.99 13.78
N THR A 152 -6.56 -6.08 14.81
CA THR A 152 -5.15 -6.49 14.67
C THR A 152 -5.05 -7.92 14.12
N VAL A 153 -5.81 -8.88 14.68
CA VAL A 153 -5.82 -10.27 14.22
C VAL A 153 -6.42 -10.39 12.82
N ALA A 154 -7.53 -9.69 12.55
CA ALA A 154 -8.16 -9.67 11.22
C ALA A 154 -7.22 -9.10 10.16
N CYS A 155 -6.48 -8.03 10.49
CA CYS A 155 -5.50 -7.42 9.60
C CYS A 155 -4.35 -8.40 9.29
N ALA A 156 -3.78 -9.07 10.31
CA ALA A 156 -2.74 -10.07 10.13
C ALA A 156 -3.22 -11.24 9.25
N GLY A 157 -4.39 -11.78 9.53
CA GLY A 157 -4.99 -12.86 8.74
C GLY A 157 -5.22 -12.47 7.27
N MET A 158 -5.73 -11.24 7.06
CA MET A 158 -5.98 -10.75 5.69
C MET A 158 -4.69 -10.43 4.93
N MET A 159 -3.63 -9.98 5.61
CA MET A 159 -2.30 -9.80 5.01
C MET A 159 -1.74 -11.13 4.51
N ILE A 160 -1.78 -12.17 5.34
CA ILE A 160 -1.30 -13.51 5.00
C ILE A 160 -2.14 -14.10 3.86
N PHE A 161 -3.47 -14.02 3.96
CA PHE A 161 -4.38 -14.47 2.91
C PHE A 161 -4.08 -13.79 1.57
N SER A 162 -3.95 -12.47 1.58
CA SER A 162 -3.62 -11.68 0.40
C SER A 162 -2.28 -12.11 -0.21
N MET A 163 -1.25 -12.33 0.61
CA MET A 163 0.07 -12.82 0.16
C MET A 163 -0.04 -14.17 -0.54
N VAL A 164 -0.75 -15.13 0.04
CA VAL A 164 -0.94 -16.47 -0.55
C VAL A 164 -1.71 -16.40 -1.88
N MET A 165 -2.74 -15.55 -1.95
CA MET A 165 -3.53 -15.38 -3.19
C MET A 165 -2.71 -14.75 -4.31
N TYR A 166 -1.87 -13.73 -4.03
CA TYR A 166 -0.95 -13.16 -5.00
C TYR A 166 0.09 -14.18 -5.46
N TRP A 167 0.65 -14.96 -4.53
CA TRP A 167 1.59 -16.04 -4.85
C TRP A 167 0.97 -17.05 -5.82
N LYS A 168 -0.21 -17.61 -5.48
CA LYS A 168 -0.90 -18.59 -6.32
C LYS A 168 -1.17 -18.06 -7.72
N ARG A 169 -1.66 -16.85 -7.84
CA ARG A 169 -1.99 -16.24 -9.12
C ARG A 169 -0.76 -16.08 -10.01
N ASN A 170 0.28 -15.43 -9.49
CA ASN A 170 1.51 -15.21 -10.24
C ASN A 170 2.18 -16.53 -10.64
N TRP A 171 2.15 -17.51 -9.74
CA TRP A 171 2.70 -18.84 -10.03
C TRP A 171 1.94 -19.54 -11.17
N ASN A 172 0.62 -19.51 -11.16
CA ASN A 172 -0.19 -20.10 -12.22
C ASN A 172 0.06 -19.39 -13.56
N SER A 173 0.12 -18.07 -13.58
CA SER A 173 0.42 -17.30 -14.80
C SER A 173 1.78 -17.67 -15.40
N ILE A 174 2.80 -17.87 -14.56
CA ILE A 174 4.14 -18.28 -15.00
C ILE A 174 4.11 -19.72 -15.57
N ARG A 175 3.41 -20.63 -14.90
CA ARG A 175 3.31 -22.05 -15.31
C ARG A 175 2.55 -22.21 -16.62
N ASP A 176 1.41 -21.53 -16.77
CA ASP A 176 0.58 -21.62 -17.96
C ASP A 176 1.32 -21.12 -19.20
N LYS A 177 2.18 -20.11 -19.06
CA LYS A 177 3.03 -19.64 -20.15
C LYS A 177 4.14 -20.62 -20.49
N ALA A 178 4.77 -21.26 -19.50
CA ALA A 178 5.78 -22.28 -19.74
C ALA A 178 5.20 -23.45 -20.56
N HIS A 179 3.98 -23.91 -20.27
CA HIS A 179 3.31 -24.93 -21.05
C HIS A 179 2.96 -24.49 -22.49
N GLN A 180 2.63 -23.21 -22.71
CA GLN A 180 2.39 -22.69 -24.05
C GLN A 180 3.65 -22.62 -24.92
N ASP A 181 4.80 -22.38 -24.31
CA ASP A 181 6.09 -22.32 -25.00
C ASP A 181 6.62 -23.72 -25.34
N GLU A 182 6.29 -24.77 -24.56
CA GLU A 182 6.63 -26.16 -24.83
C GLU A 182 5.78 -26.80 -25.96
N THR A 183 4.61 -26.24 -26.25
CA THR A 183 3.68 -26.77 -27.28
C THR A 183 3.81 -26.09 -28.63
N LYS A 184 4.75 -25.17 -28.81
CA LYS A 184 5.10 -24.50 -30.06
C LYS A 184 6.40 -25.01 -30.63
#